data_51bfd91c1746692cff81c25bf5f81dde
#
_entry.id   51bfd91c1746692cff81c25bf5f81dde
#
_cell.length_a   1.000
_cell.length_b   1.000
_cell.length_c   1.000
_cell.angle_alpha   90.00
_cell.angle_beta   90.00
_cell.angle_gamma   90.00
#
_symmetry.space_group_name_H-M   'P 1'
#
loop_
_entity.id
_entity.type
_entity.pdbx_description
1 polymer ?
#
loop_
_entity_poly.entity_id
_entity_poly.type
_entity_poly.pdbx_seq_one_letter_code
_entity_poly.pdbx_strand_id
1 'polypeptide(L)'
;MKLGLKLLQERAKVGSFWWPYISNLPETYTVPIFFPGEDIKNLHYAPLLHQVNKRCRFLLDFEQEVKRALASVKPDSHPFGGQEVDASSLGWAMSAVSSRAFRLYGEKDQNGDRIHIPMMLPLIDMCNHSFNPNARIVQEEDTDTMKMQVKVVAETAIKEDDPLLLCYGCLNNDFFLLDYGFVIHSNPFDCIELKYDGALLDAASTAAGVSSPNFSAPAPWQELILSQLNLSGETPDLKVSLGGQETVEGRLVAALRVVLSSNVETVQKYDLSTLKSLDVEAPLGVANDIAVFRTLIALCVIALEHFPTKIMDDESLLKQGASGSTELAIQYRIQKKCVIIDVMKNLSRRVKLLSSKETATPEG
;
A
#
# COMPACT_ATOMS: atom_id res chain seq x y z
N MET A 1 14.06 12.94 1.56
CA MET A 1 15.54 13.04 1.65
C MET A 1 16.08 14.21 2.50
N LYS A 2 15.51 15.44 2.54
CA LYS A 2 16.07 16.54 3.37
C LYS A 2 16.31 16.14 4.85
N LEU A 3 15.33 15.48 5.49
CA LEU A 3 15.47 15.01 6.87
C LEU A 3 16.54 13.89 6.98
N GLY A 4 16.63 13.00 5.99
CA GLY A 4 17.67 11.96 5.94
C GLY A 4 19.09 12.53 5.81
N LEU A 5 19.29 13.56 4.97
CA LEU A 5 20.57 14.25 4.90
C LEU A 5 20.93 14.91 6.23
N LYS A 6 19.95 15.53 6.90
CA LYS A 6 20.17 16.12 8.24
C LYS A 6 20.56 15.07 9.26
N LEU A 7 19.93 13.90 9.22
CA LEU A 7 20.29 12.75 10.07
C LEU A 7 21.74 12.28 9.83
N LEU A 8 22.17 12.18 8.57
CA LEU A 8 23.56 11.85 8.23
C LEU A 8 24.55 12.91 8.69
N GLN A 9 24.20 14.21 8.56
CA GLN A 9 25.02 15.31 9.07
C GLN A 9 25.22 15.20 10.58
N GLU A 10 24.14 14.99 11.34
CA GLU A 10 24.23 14.86 12.79
C GLU A 10 24.94 13.56 13.21
N ARG A 11 24.83 12.47 12.44
CA ARG A 11 25.59 11.22 12.66
C ARG A 11 27.09 11.41 12.47
N ALA A 12 27.50 12.22 11.51
CA ALA A 12 28.90 12.52 11.22
C ALA A 12 29.52 13.57 12.17
N LYS A 13 28.68 14.33 12.88
CA LYS A 13 29.12 15.45 13.73
C LYS A 13 29.64 14.94 15.07
N VAL A 14 30.91 15.22 15.35
CA VAL A 14 31.50 14.96 16.67
C VAL A 14 30.80 15.79 17.73
N GLY A 15 30.34 15.15 18.83
CA GLY A 15 29.61 15.83 19.90
C GLY A 15 28.21 16.32 19.52
N SER A 16 27.57 15.68 18.55
CA SER A 16 26.16 15.97 18.22
C SER A 16 25.26 15.80 19.45
N PHE A 17 24.42 16.78 19.71
CA PHE A 17 23.38 16.70 20.75
C PHE A 17 22.46 15.47 20.54
N TRP A 18 22.25 15.08 19.28
CA TRP A 18 21.37 13.98 18.90
C TRP A 18 22.06 12.59 18.95
N TRP A 19 23.36 12.53 19.29
CA TRP A 19 24.10 11.27 19.28
C TRP A 19 23.48 10.18 20.17
N PRO A 20 23.00 10.46 21.39
CA PRO A 20 22.36 9.43 22.22
C PRO A 20 21.13 8.79 21.57
N TYR A 21 20.42 9.52 20.71
CA TYR A 21 19.31 8.99 19.92
C TYR A 21 19.82 8.24 18.68
N ILE A 22 20.72 8.88 17.92
CA ILE A 22 21.21 8.32 16.64
C ILE A 22 21.96 6.99 16.86
N SER A 23 22.72 6.86 17.95
CA SER A 23 23.44 5.64 18.28
C SER A 23 22.53 4.45 18.65
N ASN A 24 21.25 4.72 18.95
CA ASN A 24 20.24 3.69 19.22
C ASN A 24 19.36 3.37 18.00
N LEU A 25 19.56 4.04 16.85
CA LEU A 25 18.90 3.64 15.61
C LEU A 25 19.48 2.31 15.10
N PRO A 26 18.69 1.49 14.40
CA PRO A 26 19.20 0.25 13.79
C PRO A 26 20.40 0.52 12.88
N GLU A 27 21.43 -0.32 12.98
CA GLU A 27 22.60 -0.26 12.08
C GLU A 27 22.20 -0.62 10.65
N THR A 28 21.24 -1.55 10.51
CA THR A 28 20.72 -2.03 9.22
C THR A 28 19.19 -2.09 9.26
N TYR A 29 18.57 -1.97 8.10
CA TYR A 29 17.12 -2.06 7.95
C TYR A 29 16.73 -3.25 7.05
N THR A 30 15.66 -3.95 7.42
CA THR A 30 15.11 -5.11 6.72
C THR A 30 14.08 -4.69 5.64
N VAL A 31 14.39 -3.63 4.89
CA VAL A 31 13.53 -3.15 3.80
C VAL A 31 14.05 -3.60 2.44
N PRO A 32 13.19 -3.78 1.43
CA PRO A 32 13.55 -4.41 0.16
C PRO A 32 14.67 -3.74 -0.64
N ILE A 33 14.98 -2.46 -0.42
CA ILE A 33 16.12 -1.81 -1.08
C ILE A 33 17.47 -2.40 -0.67
N PHE A 34 17.53 -3.13 0.45
CA PHE A 34 18.73 -3.82 0.94
C PHE A 34 18.68 -5.34 0.74
N PHE A 35 17.61 -5.86 0.16
CA PHE A 35 17.53 -7.30 -0.10
C PHE A 35 18.51 -7.72 -1.19
N PRO A 36 19.11 -8.92 -1.08
CA PRO A 36 19.78 -9.56 -2.20
C PRO A 36 18.84 -9.68 -3.41
N GLY A 37 19.40 -9.63 -4.61
CA GLY A 37 18.63 -9.66 -5.85
C GLY A 37 17.71 -10.86 -5.98
N GLU A 38 18.09 -12.02 -5.44
CA GLU A 38 17.25 -13.23 -5.42
C GLU A 38 16.04 -13.06 -4.50
N ASP A 39 16.19 -12.41 -3.34
CA ASP A 39 15.08 -12.17 -2.41
C ASP A 39 14.12 -11.09 -2.95
N ILE A 40 14.65 -10.10 -3.69
CA ILE A 40 13.80 -9.14 -4.42
C ILE A 40 12.92 -9.90 -5.43
N LYS A 41 13.50 -10.80 -6.22
CA LYS A 41 12.74 -11.63 -7.17
C LYS A 41 11.70 -12.51 -6.47
N ASN A 42 12.05 -13.06 -5.30
CA ASN A 42 11.17 -13.90 -4.49
C ASN A 42 9.92 -13.21 -3.94
N LEU A 43 9.81 -11.89 -4.02
CA LEU A 43 8.57 -11.16 -3.72
C LEU A 43 7.43 -11.49 -4.68
N HIS A 44 7.75 -11.81 -5.94
CA HIS A 44 6.81 -12.22 -7.00
C HIS A 44 5.57 -11.31 -7.17
N TYR A 45 5.71 -10.02 -6.87
CA TYR A 45 4.63 -9.06 -6.97
C TYR A 45 5.09 -7.79 -7.69
N ALA A 46 4.68 -7.65 -8.94
CA ALA A 46 5.17 -6.61 -9.85
C ALA A 46 5.00 -5.17 -9.33
N PRO A 47 3.88 -4.76 -8.69
CA PRO A 47 3.73 -3.42 -8.15
C PRO A 47 4.80 -3.09 -7.10
N LEU A 48 5.10 -4.01 -6.17
CA LEU A 48 6.14 -3.82 -5.17
C LEU A 48 7.53 -3.77 -5.80
N LEU A 49 7.84 -4.68 -6.72
CA LEU A 49 9.12 -4.70 -7.46
C LEU A 49 9.37 -3.38 -8.19
N HIS A 50 8.32 -2.80 -8.78
CA HIS A 50 8.41 -1.49 -9.42
C HIS A 50 8.79 -0.39 -8.41
N GLN A 51 8.17 -0.39 -7.23
CA GLN A 51 8.49 0.59 -6.17
C GLN A 51 9.92 0.42 -5.63
N VAL A 52 10.37 -0.82 -5.42
CA VAL A 52 11.77 -1.11 -5.01
C VAL A 52 12.75 -0.55 -6.04
N ASN A 53 12.55 -0.87 -7.32
CA ASN A 53 13.40 -0.39 -8.41
C ASN A 53 13.40 1.14 -8.51
N LYS A 54 12.25 1.78 -8.35
CA LYS A 54 12.12 3.24 -8.34
C LYS A 54 12.93 3.87 -7.20
N ARG A 55 12.87 3.28 -6.00
CA ARG A 55 13.66 3.75 -4.85
C ARG A 55 15.15 3.55 -5.05
N CYS A 56 15.57 2.40 -5.57
CA CYS A 56 17.00 2.14 -5.85
C CYS A 56 17.55 3.14 -6.89
N ARG A 57 16.84 3.38 -7.99
CA ARG A 57 17.24 4.37 -8.99
C ARG A 57 17.34 5.77 -8.39
N PHE A 58 16.32 6.17 -7.64
CA PHE A 58 16.33 7.46 -6.95
C PHE A 58 17.56 7.63 -6.05
N LEU A 59 17.95 6.60 -5.28
CA LEU A 59 19.13 6.66 -4.41
C LEU A 59 20.43 6.80 -5.19
N LEU A 60 20.57 6.09 -6.31
CA LEU A 60 21.74 6.19 -7.18
C LEU A 60 21.85 7.58 -7.84
N ASP A 61 20.74 8.10 -8.36
CA ASP A 61 20.70 9.43 -8.97
C ASP A 61 21.01 10.52 -7.92
N PHE A 62 20.42 10.39 -6.74
CA PHE A 62 20.62 11.34 -5.66
C PHE A 62 22.04 11.30 -5.07
N GLU A 63 22.70 10.15 -5.04
CA GLU A 63 24.10 10.02 -4.71
C GLU A 63 24.96 10.88 -5.65
N GLN A 64 24.69 10.83 -6.96
CA GLN A 64 25.44 11.64 -7.95
C GLN A 64 25.20 13.13 -7.74
N GLU A 65 24.00 13.54 -7.35
CA GLU A 65 23.71 14.94 -7.02
C GLU A 65 24.48 15.40 -5.77
N VAL A 66 24.48 14.57 -4.72
CA VAL A 66 25.22 14.85 -3.48
C VAL A 66 26.73 14.95 -3.78
N LYS A 67 27.30 13.99 -4.51
CA LYS A 67 28.72 14.01 -4.91
C LYS A 67 29.08 15.28 -5.68
N ARG A 68 28.25 15.68 -6.64
CA ARG A 68 28.45 16.94 -7.39
C ARG A 68 28.40 18.17 -6.49
N ALA A 69 27.45 18.22 -5.56
CA ALA A 69 27.31 19.33 -4.61
C ALA A 69 28.51 19.42 -3.65
N LEU A 70 29.11 18.30 -3.28
CA LEU A 70 30.26 18.23 -2.37
C LEU A 70 31.60 18.44 -3.06
N ALA A 71 31.71 18.29 -4.37
CA ALA A 71 32.98 18.34 -5.11
C ALA A 71 33.79 19.62 -4.92
N SER A 72 33.12 20.76 -4.64
CA SER A 72 33.74 22.07 -4.40
C SER A 72 33.85 22.43 -2.92
N VAL A 73 33.42 21.58 -2.00
CA VAL A 73 33.40 21.86 -0.57
C VAL A 73 34.76 21.57 0.04
N LYS A 74 35.31 22.54 0.78
CA LYS A 74 36.59 22.37 1.48
C LYS A 74 36.45 21.32 2.61
N PRO A 75 37.52 20.53 2.92
CA PRO A 75 37.47 19.52 3.96
C PRO A 75 36.97 20.03 5.33
N ASP A 76 37.43 21.22 5.74
CA ASP A 76 37.05 21.83 7.02
C ASP A 76 35.58 22.28 7.10
N SER A 77 34.93 22.43 5.94
CA SER A 77 33.53 22.84 5.81
C SER A 77 32.62 21.69 5.34
N HIS A 78 33.17 20.45 5.31
CA HIS A 78 32.43 19.31 4.80
C HIS A 78 31.25 18.94 5.73
N PRO A 79 29.99 18.98 5.24
CA PRO A 79 28.80 18.83 6.08
C PRO A 79 28.66 17.45 6.71
N PHE A 80 29.38 16.46 6.20
CA PHE A 80 29.39 15.07 6.71
C PHE A 80 30.76 14.69 7.31
N GLY A 81 31.53 15.66 7.83
CA GLY A 81 32.83 15.39 8.48
C GLY A 81 33.85 14.66 7.59
N GLY A 82 33.80 14.85 6.29
CA GLY A 82 34.65 14.14 5.32
C GLY A 82 34.22 12.71 4.99
N GLN A 83 33.12 12.21 5.57
CA GLN A 83 32.59 10.89 5.24
C GLN A 83 31.97 10.89 3.83
N GLU A 84 32.16 9.82 3.09
CA GLU A 84 31.50 9.61 1.81
C GLU A 84 30.02 9.35 2.03
N VAL A 85 29.18 10.00 1.19
CA VAL A 85 27.73 9.80 1.17
C VAL A 85 27.40 9.03 -0.11
N ASP A 86 27.22 7.73 0.04
CA ASP A 86 26.89 6.80 -1.03
C ASP A 86 25.41 6.37 -1.00
N ALA A 87 24.99 5.60 -1.99
CA ALA A 87 23.63 5.09 -2.07
C ALA A 87 23.22 4.24 -0.83
N SER A 88 24.18 3.56 -0.20
CA SER A 88 23.93 2.75 1.00
C SER A 88 23.61 3.62 2.22
N SER A 89 24.43 4.65 2.49
CA SER A 89 24.19 5.61 3.58
C SER A 89 22.92 6.44 3.37
N LEU A 90 22.64 6.82 2.12
CA LEU A 90 21.40 7.49 1.74
C LEU A 90 20.18 6.56 1.92
N GLY A 91 20.31 5.29 1.56
CA GLY A 91 19.29 4.26 1.79
C GLY A 91 19.03 4.02 3.26
N TRP A 92 20.09 3.95 4.09
CA TRP A 92 19.96 3.87 5.55
C TRP A 92 19.19 5.07 6.10
N ALA A 93 19.57 6.27 5.72
CA ALA A 93 18.91 7.50 6.19
C ALA A 93 17.45 7.61 5.71
N MET A 94 17.17 7.18 4.47
CA MET A 94 15.80 7.12 3.94
C MET A 94 14.97 6.13 4.75
N SER A 95 15.48 4.96 5.07
CA SER A 95 14.78 3.92 5.84
C SER A 95 14.54 4.36 7.29
N ALA A 96 15.52 5.00 7.92
CA ALA A 96 15.37 5.58 9.25
C ALA A 96 14.23 6.62 9.29
N VAL A 97 14.17 7.49 8.29
CA VAL A 97 13.14 8.54 8.21
C VAL A 97 11.77 7.95 7.84
N SER A 98 11.68 7.07 6.84
CA SER A 98 10.38 6.53 6.42
C SER A 98 9.73 5.66 7.50
N SER A 99 10.51 4.94 8.31
CA SER A 99 9.98 4.10 9.39
C SER A 99 9.70 4.83 10.71
N ARG A 100 10.20 6.07 10.90
CA ARG A 100 10.17 6.75 12.20
C ARG A 100 9.66 8.18 12.19
N ALA A 101 9.53 8.82 11.02
CA ALA A 101 9.10 10.20 10.97
C ALA A 101 7.57 10.31 11.05
N PHE A 102 7.10 11.13 11.95
CA PHE A 102 5.71 11.52 12.09
C PHE A 102 5.43 12.79 11.30
N ARG A 103 4.23 12.92 10.75
CA ARG A 103 3.76 14.15 10.14
C ARG A 103 3.02 14.97 11.18
N LEU A 104 3.68 16.02 11.67
CA LEU A 104 3.12 16.94 12.65
C LEU A 104 2.64 18.22 11.99
N TYR A 105 1.71 18.89 12.64
CA TYR A 105 1.28 20.22 12.23
C TYR A 105 2.35 21.23 12.60
N GLY A 106 2.92 21.90 11.60
CA GLY A 106 3.80 23.04 11.77
C GLY A 106 3.06 24.38 11.80
N GLU A 107 3.79 25.43 11.47
CA GLU A 107 3.22 26.78 11.31
C GLU A 107 2.17 26.81 10.19
N LYS A 108 1.28 27.81 10.27
CA LYS A 108 0.32 28.06 9.19
C LYS A 108 1.04 28.72 8.01
N ASP A 109 0.67 28.32 6.81
CA ASP A 109 1.13 28.98 5.59
C ASP A 109 0.43 30.35 5.39
N GLN A 110 0.74 31.00 4.27
CA GLN A 110 0.16 32.30 3.93
C GLN A 110 -1.38 32.25 3.71
N ASN A 111 -1.94 31.06 3.47
CA ASN A 111 -3.37 30.84 3.28
C ASN A 111 -4.07 30.45 4.61
N GLY A 112 -3.32 30.30 5.70
CA GLY A 112 -3.83 29.86 6.99
C GLY A 112 -3.90 28.35 7.18
N ASP A 113 -3.45 27.55 6.20
CA ASP A 113 -3.40 26.11 6.26
C ASP A 113 -2.17 25.64 7.05
N ARG A 114 -2.34 24.63 7.91
CA ARG A 114 -1.23 24.09 8.68
C ARG A 114 -0.34 23.22 7.80
N ILE A 115 0.93 23.57 7.71
CA ILE A 115 1.94 22.79 6.96
C ILE A 115 2.27 21.54 7.76
N HIS A 116 2.19 20.37 7.11
CA HIS A 116 2.67 19.12 7.69
C HIS A 116 4.19 19.02 7.56
N ILE A 117 4.87 18.89 8.68
CA ILE A 117 6.33 18.78 8.76
C ILE A 117 6.69 17.36 9.21
N PRO A 118 7.50 16.61 8.43
CA PRO A 118 8.01 15.32 8.89
C PRO A 118 9.07 15.52 9.97
N MET A 119 8.88 14.91 11.13
CA MET A 119 9.79 14.97 12.28
C MET A 119 10.07 13.58 12.83
N MET A 120 11.33 13.30 13.16
CA MET A 120 11.69 12.18 14.01
C MET A 120 11.52 12.62 15.47
N LEU A 121 10.83 11.81 16.25
CA LEU A 121 10.49 12.09 17.64
C LEU A 121 11.18 11.06 18.53
N PRO A 122 12.38 11.37 19.08
CA PRO A 122 13.11 10.44 19.94
C PRO A 122 12.22 9.90 21.07
N LEU A 123 12.33 8.61 21.36
CA LEU A 123 11.52 7.82 22.29
C LEU A 123 10.10 7.50 21.77
N ILE A 124 9.37 8.45 21.21
CA ILE A 124 8.02 8.22 20.66
C ILE A 124 8.09 7.27 19.45
N ASP A 125 9.11 7.41 18.62
CA ASP A 125 9.34 6.59 17.45
C ASP A 125 9.88 5.16 17.76
N MET A 126 10.05 4.85 19.05
CA MET A 126 10.35 3.50 19.53
C MET A 126 9.09 2.67 19.82
N CYS A 127 7.90 3.30 19.87
CA CYS A 127 6.64 2.60 20.03
C CYS A 127 6.32 1.75 18.79
N ASN A 128 5.91 0.49 18.98
CA ASN A 128 5.60 -0.41 17.89
C ASN A 128 4.17 -0.21 17.35
N HIS A 129 3.92 -0.78 16.16
CA HIS A 129 2.61 -0.73 15.51
C HIS A 129 1.62 -1.75 16.08
N SER A 130 0.36 -1.32 16.17
CA SER A 130 -0.79 -2.21 16.29
C SER A 130 -2.01 -1.60 15.61
N PHE A 131 -2.88 -2.42 15.01
CA PHE A 131 -4.22 -1.97 14.59
C PHE A 131 -5.18 -1.80 15.79
N ASN A 132 -4.82 -2.36 16.97
CA ASN A 132 -5.50 -2.13 18.24
C ASN A 132 -4.51 -1.41 19.19
N PRO A 133 -4.20 -0.14 18.98
CA PRO A 133 -3.25 0.59 19.79
C PRO A 133 -3.78 0.80 21.21
N ASN A 134 -2.88 0.91 22.20
CA ASN A 134 -3.22 1.27 23.56
C ASN A 134 -2.85 2.71 23.91
N ALA A 135 -2.23 3.42 22.95
CA ALA A 135 -1.83 4.82 23.10
C ALA A 135 -1.96 5.55 21.75
N ARG A 136 -2.02 6.88 21.82
CA ARG A 136 -2.04 7.77 20.64
C ARG A 136 -1.12 8.96 20.83
N ILE A 137 -0.70 9.54 19.71
CA ILE A 137 0.06 10.78 19.69
C ILE A 137 -0.91 11.96 19.67
N VAL A 138 -0.67 12.92 20.55
CA VAL A 138 -1.40 14.19 20.63
C VAL A 138 -0.43 15.34 20.45
N GLN A 139 -0.78 16.28 19.61
CA GLN A 139 -0.06 17.52 19.41
C GLN A 139 -0.91 18.67 19.99
N GLU A 140 -0.39 19.35 20.99
CA GLU A 140 -1.07 20.42 21.71
C GLU A 140 -0.16 21.64 21.78
N GLU A 141 -0.76 22.83 21.76
CA GLU A 141 -0.07 24.05 22.05
C GLU A 141 -0.14 24.34 23.57
N ASP A 142 1.00 24.46 24.21
CA ASP A 142 1.10 24.82 25.60
C ASP A 142 0.71 26.31 25.75
N THR A 143 -0.38 26.57 26.47
CA THR A 143 -0.96 27.91 26.59
C THR A 143 -0.06 28.88 27.34
N ASP A 144 0.82 28.40 28.22
CA ASP A 144 1.69 29.23 29.04
C ASP A 144 2.98 29.59 28.29
N THR A 145 3.53 28.66 27.52
CA THR A 145 4.81 28.84 26.83
C THR A 145 4.64 29.13 25.33
N MET A 146 3.43 28.99 24.78
CA MET A 146 3.11 29.08 23.35
C MET A 146 3.95 28.08 22.47
N LYS A 147 4.42 26.99 23.10
CA LYS A 147 5.22 25.98 22.44
C LYS A 147 4.37 24.75 22.08
N MET A 148 4.61 24.22 20.92
CA MET A 148 4.00 22.95 20.52
C MET A 148 4.62 21.80 21.33
N GLN A 149 3.77 21.02 21.98
CA GLN A 149 4.13 19.79 22.69
C GLN A 149 3.59 18.59 21.94
N VAL A 150 4.36 17.52 21.91
CA VAL A 150 3.93 16.22 21.38
C VAL A 150 3.96 15.24 22.54
N LYS A 151 2.81 14.61 22.78
CA LYS A 151 2.60 13.69 23.90
C LYS A 151 2.15 12.33 23.38
N VAL A 152 2.57 11.27 24.04
CA VAL A 152 1.94 9.95 23.92
C VAL A 152 0.95 9.82 25.08
N VAL A 153 -0.32 9.61 24.75
CA VAL A 153 -1.42 9.50 25.71
C VAL A 153 -1.97 8.08 25.68
N ALA A 154 -2.01 7.43 26.83
CA ALA A 154 -2.65 6.12 26.97
C ALA A 154 -4.16 6.23 26.73
N GLU A 155 -4.72 5.33 25.91
CA GLU A 155 -6.17 5.25 25.64
C GLU A 155 -6.82 4.14 26.46
N THR A 156 -6.01 3.18 26.91
CA THR A 156 -6.45 2.08 27.79
C THR A 156 -5.46 1.92 28.94
N ALA A 157 -5.84 1.17 29.95
CA ALA A 157 -4.92 0.79 31.03
C ALA A 157 -3.77 -0.05 30.49
N ILE A 158 -2.54 0.36 30.78
CA ILE A 158 -1.30 -0.31 30.37
C ILE A 158 -0.64 -0.82 31.64
N LYS A 159 -0.34 -2.12 31.67
CA LYS A 159 0.36 -2.74 32.80
C LYS A 159 1.87 -2.50 32.69
N GLU A 160 2.55 -2.71 33.81
CA GLU A 160 4.01 -2.81 33.81
C GLU A 160 4.46 -3.88 32.82
N ASP A 161 5.52 -3.59 32.07
CA ASP A 161 6.09 -4.40 31.00
C ASP A 161 5.22 -4.57 29.71
N ASP A 162 3.97 -4.09 29.68
CA ASP A 162 3.21 -4.07 28.44
C ASP A 162 3.81 -3.04 27.44
N PRO A 163 3.91 -3.38 26.16
CA PRO A 163 4.44 -2.45 25.15
C PRO A 163 3.48 -1.28 24.93
N LEU A 164 4.06 -0.08 24.70
CA LEU A 164 3.33 1.05 24.14
C LEU A 164 3.12 0.84 22.65
N LEU A 165 1.87 0.78 22.22
CA LEU A 165 1.49 0.49 20.84
C LEU A 165 0.76 1.68 20.22
N LEU A 166 1.24 2.10 19.05
CA LEU A 166 0.65 3.16 18.24
C LEU A 166 0.09 2.59 16.94
N CYS A 167 -0.89 3.24 16.34
CA CYS A 167 -1.29 2.94 14.97
C CYS A 167 -0.46 3.79 14.00
N TYR A 168 0.35 3.13 13.14
CA TYR A 168 1.12 3.81 12.09
C TYR A 168 0.24 4.21 10.89
N GLY A 169 -1.02 3.77 10.88
CA GLY A 169 -2.02 3.99 9.84
C GLY A 169 -2.62 2.69 9.36
N CYS A 170 -3.70 2.81 8.59
CA CYS A 170 -4.36 1.70 7.92
C CYS A 170 -3.62 1.33 6.63
N LEU A 171 -2.38 0.85 6.76
CA LEU A 171 -1.46 0.59 5.66
C LEU A 171 -1.54 -0.88 5.22
N ASN A 172 -1.35 -1.13 3.93
CA ASN A 172 -1.18 -2.48 3.39
C ASN A 172 0.26 -3.01 3.63
N ASN A 173 0.47 -4.30 3.37
CA ASN A 173 1.78 -4.91 3.55
C ASN A 173 2.84 -4.40 2.57
N ASP A 174 2.46 -3.76 1.47
CA ASP A 174 3.43 -3.11 0.57
C ASP A 174 4.14 -1.97 1.30
N PHE A 175 3.38 -1.11 1.99
CA PHE A 175 3.93 -0.02 2.78
C PHE A 175 4.69 -0.52 4.00
N PHE A 176 4.15 -1.51 4.75
CA PHE A 176 4.86 -2.05 5.91
C PHE A 176 6.19 -2.67 5.53
N LEU A 177 6.27 -3.39 4.42
CA LEU A 177 7.53 -3.96 3.97
C LEU A 177 8.49 -2.90 3.41
N LEU A 178 7.99 -1.97 2.57
CA LEU A 178 8.82 -0.95 1.92
C LEU A 178 9.40 0.10 2.87
N ASP A 179 8.63 0.50 3.89
CA ASP A 179 9.00 1.60 4.78
C ASP A 179 9.45 1.14 6.16
N TYR A 180 8.92 0.02 6.66
CA TYR A 180 9.18 -0.46 8.02
C TYR A 180 9.94 -1.78 8.09
N GLY A 181 9.97 -2.57 7.01
CA GLY A 181 10.73 -3.81 6.94
C GLY A 181 10.09 -5.01 7.64
N PHE A 182 8.76 -5.05 7.73
CA PHE A 182 8.01 -6.18 8.28
C PHE A 182 6.72 -6.45 7.50
N VAL A 183 6.13 -7.60 7.72
CA VAL A 183 4.87 -8.05 7.13
C VAL A 183 3.89 -8.39 8.24
N ILE A 184 2.65 -7.91 8.15
CA ILE A 184 1.59 -8.23 9.10
C ILE A 184 0.76 -9.39 8.57
N HIS A 185 0.68 -10.44 9.35
CA HIS A 185 -0.18 -11.58 9.05
C HIS A 185 -1.66 -11.17 9.17
N SER A 186 -2.49 -11.55 8.19
CA SER A 186 -3.92 -11.22 8.17
C SER A 186 -4.21 -9.72 8.31
N ASN A 187 -3.40 -8.88 7.66
CA ASN A 187 -3.59 -7.44 7.65
C ASN A 187 -4.94 -7.07 7.00
N PRO A 188 -5.89 -6.45 7.73
CA PRO A 188 -7.22 -6.13 7.21
C PRO A 188 -7.22 -5.04 6.13
N PHE A 189 -6.10 -4.34 5.96
CA PHE A 189 -5.91 -3.30 4.95
C PHE A 189 -5.06 -3.79 3.77
N ASP A 190 -4.66 -5.08 3.76
CA ASP A 190 -3.85 -5.59 2.67
C ASP A 190 -4.69 -5.80 1.40
N CYS A 191 -4.13 -5.40 0.28
CA CYS A 191 -4.82 -5.44 -1.01
C CYS A 191 -3.88 -5.87 -2.14
N ILE A 192 -4.47 -6.27 -3.25
CA ILE A 192 -3.79 -6.48 -4.52
C ILE A 192 -4.08 -5.28 -5.42
N GLU A 193 -3.03 -4.63 -5.89
CA GLU A 193 -3.11 -3.59 -6.92
C GLU A 193 -3.03 -4.24 -8.31
N LEU A 194 -3.97 -3.88 -9.18
CA LEU A 194 -4.02 -4.31 -10.57
C LEU A 194 -4.12 -3.09 -11.49
N LYS A 195 -3.61 -3.23 -12.71
CA LYS A 195 -3.92 -2.26 -13.76
C LYS A 195 -5.31 -2.57 -14.31
N TYR A 196 -6.16 -1.56 -14.47
CA TYR A 196 -7.38 -1.70 -15.26
C TYR A 196 -6.98 -1.87 -16.71
N ASP A 197 -7.18 -3.06 -17.25
CA ASP A 197 -6.77 -3.44 -18.60
C ASP A 197 -7.92 -4.17 -19.29
N GLY A 198 -8.44 -3.57 -20.39
CA GLY A 198 -9.58 -4.10 -21.12
C GLY A 198 -9.32 -5.49 -21.67
N ALA A 199 -8.13 -5.77 -22.22
CA ALA A 199 -7.80 -7.07 -22.78
C ALA A 199 -7.74 -8.16 -21.69
N LEU A 200 -7.20 -7.82 -20.52
CA LEU A 200 -7.17 -8.71 -19.36
C LEU A 200 -8.60 -9.02 -18.86
N LEU A 201 -9.47 -7.99 -18.81
CA LEU A 201 -10.87 -8.16 -18.39
C LEU A 201 -11.69 -8.95 -19.41
N ASP A 202 -11.45 -8.79 -20.72
CA ASP A 202 -12.05 -9.61 -21.76
C ASP A 202 -11.65 -11.09 -21.62
N ALA A 203 -10.36 -11.35 -21.36
CA ALA A 203 -9.87 -12.71 -21.12
C ALA A 203 -10.50 -13.31 -19.86
N ALA A 204 -10.56 -12.57 -18.76
CA ALA A 204 -11.17 -13.01 -17.51
C ALA A 204 -12.68 -13.31 -17.68
N SER A 205 -13.41 -12.44 -18.37
CA SER A 205 -14.84 -12.61 -18.64
C SER A 205 -15.11 -13.83 -19.52
N THR A 206 -14.30 -14.03 -20.55
CA THR A 206 -14.37 -15.20 -21.41
C THR A 206 -14.13 -16.49 -20.63
N ALA A 207 -13.09 -16.52 -19.79
CA ALA A 207 -12.80 -17.65 -18.90
C ALA A 207 -13.93 -17.92 -17.89
N ALA A 208 -14.67 -16.90 -17.50
CA ALA A 208 -15.85 -16.97 -16.62
C ALA A 208 -17.12 -17.44 -17.33
N GLY A 209 -17.08 -17.67 -18.65
CA GLY A 209 -18.25 -18.02 -19.46
C GLY A 209 -19.25 -16.87 -19.65
N VAL A 210 -18.78 -15.62 -19.55
CA VAL A 210 -19.59 -14.43 -19.81
C VAL A 210 -19.62 -14.16 -21.31
N SER A 211 -20.83 -14.02 -21.87
CA SER A 211 -21.01 -13.84 -23.31
C SER A 211 -20.66 -12.41 -23.73
N SER A 212 -19.84 -12.29 -24.77
CA SER A 212 -19.57 -11.06 -25.52
C SER A 212 -19.13 -9.83 -24.66
N PRO A 213 -18.22 -9.97 -23.70
CA PRO A 213 -17.66 -8.81 -23.05
C PRO A 213 -16.82 -8.02 -24.06
N ASN A 214 -16.80 -6.70 -23.92
CA ASN A 214 -16.00 -5.83 -24.78
C ASN A 214 -15.36 -4.69 -23.96
N PHE A 215 -14.52 -5.09 -23.00
CA PHE A 215 -13.79 -4.15 -22.15
C PHE A 215 -12.69 -3.42 -22.92
N SER A 216 -12.16 -4.05 -24.00
CA SER A 216 -11.14 -3.44 -24.86
C SER A 216 -11.69 -2.38 -25.80
N ALA A 217 -12.99 -2.43 -26.15
CA ALA A 217 -13.65 -1.47 -27.03
C ALA A 217 -15.08 -1.18 -26.54
N PRO A 218 -15.24 -0.51 -25.40
CA PRO A 218 -16.54 -0.20 -24.83
C PRO A 218 -17.32 0.73 -25.77
N ALA A 219 -18.65 0.72 -25.67
CA ALA A 219 -19.50 1.62 -26.42
C ALA A 219 -19.24 3.10 -25.97
N PRO A 220 -19.50 4.12 -26.82
CA PRO A 220 -19.20 5.52 -26.48
C PRO A 220 -19.82 6.00 -25.17
N TRP A 221 -21.02 5.53 -24.83
CA TRP A 221 -21.67 5.88 -23.57
C TRP A 221 -21.04 5.20 -22.35
N GLN A 222 -20.49 3.98 -22.52
CA GLN A 222 -19.73 3.27 -21.50
C GLN A 222 -18.38 3.97 -21.27
N GLU A 223 -17.69 4.34 -22.35
CA GLU A 223 -16.43 5.10 -22.30
C GLU A 223 -16.57 6.42 -21.52
N LEU A 224 -17.70 7.13 -21.69
CA LEU A 224 -17.98 8.33 -20.91
C LEU A 224 -18.05 8.05 -19.41
N ILE A 225 -18.67 6.95 -19.01
CA ILE A 225 -18.74 6.55 -17.59
C ILE A 225 -17.39 6.08 -17.07
N LEU A 226 -16.64 5.30 -17.85
CA LEU A 226 -15.27 4.91 -17.50
C LEU A 226 -14.36 6.11 -17.29
N SER A 227 -14.53 7.16 -18.10
CA SER A 227 -13.80 8.43 -17.92
C SER A 227 -14.16 9.12 -16.59
N GLN A 228 -15.43 9.13 -16.19
CA GLN A 228 -15.85 9.65 -14.89
C GLN A 228 -15.33 8.82 -13.70
N LEU A 229 -15.06 7.54 -13.94
CA LEU A 229 -14.41 6.65 -12.97
C LEU A 229 -12.88 6.78 -12.95
N ASN A 230 -12.30 7.60 -13.82
CA ASN A 230 -10.85 7.68 -14.07
C ASN A 230 -10.26 6.32 -14.47
N LEU A 231 -10.97 5.55 -15.29
CA LEU A 231 -10.56 4.22 -15.80
C LEU A 231 -10.47 4.19 -17.34
N SER A 232 -10.36 5.34 -17.98
CA SER A 232 -10.12 5.48 -19.42
C SER A 232 -8.92 6.37 -19.71
N GLY A 233 -8.34 6.21 -20.92
CA GLY A 233 -7.18 6.97 -21.38
C GLY A 233 -5.83 6.27 -21.13
N GLU A 234 -4.75 6.91 -21.60
CA GLU A 234 -3.37 6.38 -21.52
C GLU A 234 -2.63 6.77 -20.23
N THR A 235 -3.34 7.03 -19.15
CA THR A 235 -2.69 7.44 -17.90
C THR A 235 -2.07 6.24 -17.19
N PRO A 236 -0.87 6.38 -16.58
CA PRO A 236 -0.24 5.31 -15.81
C PRO A 236 -1.02 4.94 -14.53
N ASP A 237 -2.05 5.70 -14.18
CA ASP A 237 -2.79 5.60 -12.93
C ASP A 237 -4.13 4.85 -13.04
N LEU A 238 -4.31 4.07 -14.11
CA LEU A 238 -5.47 3.16 -14.24
C LEU A 238 -5.35 1.98 -13.26
N LYS A 239 -5.14 2.28 -11.99
CA LYS A 239 -4.97 1.28 -10.94
C LYS A 239 -6.29 1.05 -10.22
N VAL A 240 -6.56 -0.21 -9.94
CA VAL A 240 -7.69 -0.69 -9.15
C VAL A 240 -7.20 -1.70 -8.12
N SER A 241 -7.96 -1.92 -7.05
CA SER A 241 -7.55 -2.84 -5.99
C SER A 241 -8.60 -3.90 -5.68
N LEU A 242 -8.10 -5.04 -5.21
CA LEU A 242 -8.88 -6.15 -4.67
C LEU A 242 -8.42 -6.39 -3.23
N GLY A 243 -9.36 -6.58 -2.30
CA GLY A 243 -9.07 -6.73 -0.87
C GLY A 243 -8.96 -5.40 -0.14
N GLY A 244 -8.52 -5.47 1.12
CA GLY A 244 -8.51 -4.33 2.02
C GLY A 244 -9.87 -4.13 2.70
N GLN A 245 -10.22 -2.89 3.00
CA GLN A 245 -11.50 -2.56 3.63
C GLN A 245 -12.71 -2.90 2.74
N GLU A 246 -12.53 -2.80 1.44
CA GLU A 246 -13.52 -3.21 0.44
C GLU A 246 -13.05 -4.50 -0.23
N THR A 247 -13.96 -5.48 -0.38
CA THR A 247 -13.63 -6.73 -1.09
C THR A 247 -13.12 -6.45 -2.51
N VAL A 248 -13.71 -5.47 -3.19
CA VAL A 248 -13.34 -4.99 -4.52
C VAL A 248 -13.52 -3.49 -4.53
N GLU A 249 -12.56 -2.76 -5.07
CA GLU A 249 -12.64 -1.31 -5.21
C GLU A 249 -13.88 -0.90 -6.04
N GLY A 250 -14.65 0.05 -5.52
CA GLY A 250 -15.92 0.43 -6.11
C GLY A 250 -15.84 0.89 -7.57
N ARG A 251 -14.73 1.55 -8.00
CA ARG A 251 -14.56 1.94 -9.41
C ARG A 251 -14.53 0.73 -10.34
N LEU A 252 -13.86 -0.35 -9.93
CA LEU A 252 -13.80 -1.59 -10.70
C LEU A 252 -15.17 -2.26 -10.78
N VAL A 253 -15.91 -2.32 -9.66
CA VAL A 253 -17.27 -2.86 -9.63
C VAL A 253 -18.19 -2.11 -10.60
N ALA A 254 -18.19 -0.77 -10.53
CA ALA A 254 -18.99 0.07 -11.41
C ALA A 254 -18.62 -0.12 -12.89
N ALA A 255 -17.31 -0.16 -13.20
CA ALA A 255 -16.84 -0.36 -14.56
C ALA A 255 -17.33 -1.69 -15.15
N LEU A 256 -17.21 -2.80 -14.39
CA LEU A 256 -17.69 -4.11 -14.83
C LEU A 256 -19.22 -4.11 -15.02
N ARG A 257 -19.97 -3.58 -14.05
CA ARG A 257 -21.43 -3.47 -14.15
C ARG A 257 -21.86 -2.73 -15.43
N VAL A 258 -21.21 -1.61 -15.74
CA VAL A 258 -21.51 -0.77 -16.90
C VAL A 258 -21.15 -1.46 -18.20
N VAL A 259 -19.93 -2.03 -18.32
CA VAL A 259 -19.48 -2.65 -19.57
C VAL A 259 -20.24 -3.95 -19.86
N LEU A 260 -20.63 -4.70 -18.83
CA LEU A 260 -21.45 -5.90 -18.97
C LEU A 260 -22.96 -5.61 -19.15
N SER A 261 -23.37 -4.35 -19.15
CA SER A 261 -24.74 -3.94 -19.45
C SER A 261 -24.87 -3.51 -20.91
N SER A 262 -25.89 -4.03 -21.60
CA SER A 262 -26.25 -3.61 -22.95
C SER A 262 -27.27 -2.44 -22.97
N ASN A 263 -27.86 -2.10 -21.81
CA ASN A 263 -28.97 -1.14 -21.74
C ASN A 263 -28.55 0.14 -21.02
N VAL A 264 -28.32 1.19 -21.82
CA VAL A 264 -27.95 2.53 -21.32
C VAL A 264 -29.02 3.13 -20.43
N GLU A 265 -30.31 2.94 -20.75
CA GLU A 265 -31.41 3.53 -19.97
C GLU A 265 -31.49 2.94 -18.56
N THR A 266 -31.14 1.66 -18.43
CA THR A 266 -31.08 1.01 -17.13
C THR A 266 -29.91 1.55 -16.29
N VAL A 267 -28.74 1.73 -16.91
CA VAL A 267 -27.56 2.29 -16.23
C VAL A 267 -27.79 3.73 -15.77
N GLN A 268 -28.42 4.55 -16.60
CA GLN A 268 -28.70 5.97 -16.30
C GLN A 268 -29.69 6.21 -15.14
N LYS A 269 -30.41 5.17 -14.70
CA LYS A 269 -31.29 5.26 -13.52
C LYS A 269 -30.55 5.31 -12.20
N TYR A 270 -29.27 4.94 -12.20
CA TYR A 270 -28.45 4.83 -11.00
C TYR A 270 -27.28 5.81 -11.06
N ASP A 271 -26.96 6.38 -9.91
CA ASP A 271 -25.76 7.19 -9.74
C ASP A 271 -24.51 6.33 -9.61
N LEU A 272 -23.34 6.96 -9.73
CA LEU A 272 -22.07 6.26 -9.63
C LEU A 272 -21.81 5.67 -8.22
N SER A 273 -22.39 6.26 -7.17
CA SER A 273 -22.22 5.75 -5.81
C SER A 273 -22.93 4.41 -5.64
N THR A 274 -24.13 4.29 -6.18
CA THR A 274 -24.89 3.03 -6.24
C THR A 274 -24.16 1.97 -7.06
N LEU A 275 -23.66 2.35 -8.25
CA LEU A 275 -22.95 1.40 -9.11
C LEU A 275 -21.61 0.91 -8.51
N LYS A 276 -20.95 1.72 -7.69
CA LYS A 276 -19.71 1.37 -6.97
C LYS A 276 -19.94 0.46 -5.77
N SER A 277 -21.11 0.51 -5.16
CA SER A 277 -21.36 -0.18 -3.89
C SER A 277 -21.65 -1.67 -4.11
N LEU A 278 -20.95 -2.53 -3.36
CA LEU A 278 -21.26 -3.96 -3.25
C LEU A 278 -22.42 -4.24 -2.25
N ASP A 279 -22.83 -3.24 -1.46
CA ASP A 279 -23.94 -3.38 -0.51
C ASP A 279 -25.31 -3.18 -1.18
N VAL A 280 -25.32 -2.52 -2.36
CA VAL A 280 -26.49 -2.45 -3.21
C VAL A 280 -26.55 -3.70 -4.08
N GLU A 281 -27.55 -4.53 -3.80
CA GLU A 281 -27.72 -5.82 -4.47
C GLU A 281 -28.26 -5.61 -5.89
N ALA A 282 -27.49 -6.07 -6.88
CA ALA A 282 -27.88 -6.20 -8.28
C ALA A 282 -28.59 -4.98 -8.91
N PRO A 283 -28.04 -3.78 -8.84
CA PRO A 283 -28.72 -2.58 -9.36
C PRO A 283 -29.06 -2.68 -10.84
N LEU A 284 -28.22 -3.35 -11.64
CA LEU A 284 -28.46 -3.57 -13.06
C LEU A 284 -29.02 -4.96 -13.38
N GLY A 285 -29.53 -5.66 -12.37
CA GLY A 285 -30.12 -7.00 -12.46
C GLY A 285 -29.18 -8.12 -11.98
N VAL A 286 -29.79 -9.21 -11.54
CA VAL A 286 -29.08 -10.35 -10.93
C VAL A 286 -28.07 -10.98 -11.92
N ALA A 287 -28.45 -11.15 -13.16
CA ALA A 287 -27.58 -11.71 -14.21
C ALA A 287 -26.32 -10.84 -14.44
N ASN A 288 -26.46 -9.50 -14.39
CA ASN A 288 -25.33 -8.57 -14.51
C ASN A 288 -24.35 -8.74 -13.34
N ASP A 289 -24.82 -8.72 -12.09
CA ASP A 289 -23.95 -8.88 -10.91
C ASP A 289 -23.29 -10.27 -10.86
N ILE A 290 -24.00 -11.34 -11.25
CA ILE A 290 -23.40 -12.68 -11.38
C ILE A 290 -22.26 -12.67 -12.41
N ALA A 291 -22.45 -12.02 -13.56
CA ALA A 291 -21.40 -11.89 -14.58
C ALA A 291 -20.21 -11.07 -14.04
N VAL A 292 -20.45 -9.95 -13.37
CA VAL A 292 -19.41 -9.14 -12.68
C VAL A 292 -18.61 -9.99 -11.71
N PHE A 293 -19.27 -10.70 -10.80
CA PHE A 293 -18.56 -11.49 -9.78
C PHE A 293 -17.80 -12.68 -10.36
N ARG A 294 -18.33 -13.33 -11.37
CA ARG A 294 -17.63 -14.41 -12.10
C ARG A 294 -16.39 -13.88 -12.81
N THR A 295 -16.48 -12.72 -13.46
CA THR A 295 -15.34 -12.05 -14.12
C THR A 295 -14.26 -11.71 -13.09
N LEU A 296 -14.63 -11.15 -11.92
CA LEU A 296 -13.69 -10.85 -10.84
C LEU A 296 -13.03 -12.10 -10.25
N ILE A 297 -13.78 -13.21 -10.11
CA ILE A 297 -13.21 -14.49 -9.67
C ILE A 297 -12.18 -15.00 -10.68
N ALA A 298 -12.49 -14.93 -11.97
CA ALA A 298 -11.54 -15.34 -13.02
C ALA A 298 -10.30 -14.44 -13.04
N LEU A 299 -10.46 -13.11 -12.83
CA LEU A 299 -9.35 -12.18 -12.68
C LEU A 299 -8.46 -12.55 -11.47
N CYS A 300 -9.06 -12.94 -10.35
CA CYS A 300 -8.34 -13.45 -9.19
C CYS A 300 -7.54 -14.74 -9.51
N VAL A 301 -8.11 -15.65 -10.28
CA VAL A 301 -7.40 -16.88 -10.73
C VAL A 301 -6.18 -16.50 -11.56
N ILE A 302 -6.34 -15.60 -12.53
CA ILE A 302 -5.22 -15.11 -13.36
C ILE A 302 -4.16 -14.45 -12.47
N ALA A 303 -4.56 -13.64 -11.48
CA ALA A 303 -3.63 -13.01 -10.56
C ALA A 303 -2.86 -14.03 -9.70
N LEU A 304 -3.48 -15.14 -9.28
CA LEU A 304 -2.81 -16.23 -8.56
C LEU A 304 -1.80 -16.98 -9.44
N GLU A 305 -2.10 -17.16 -10.71
CA GLU A 305 -1.20 -17.85 -11.65
C GLU A 305 0.10 -17.08 -11.93
N HIS A 306 0.15 -15.79 -11.62
CA HIS A 306 1.39 -15.02 -11.68
C HIS A 306 2.39 -15.35 -10.56
N PHE A 307 1.95 -16.01 -9.50
CA PHE A 307 2.84 -16.51 -8.46
C PHE A 307 3.33 -17.92 -8.84
N PRO A 308 4.67 -18.15 -8.93
CA PRO A 308 5.22 -19.41 -9.39
C PRO A 308 5.08 -20.55 -8.37
N THR A 309 4.71 -20.23 -7.12
CA THR A 309 4.58 -21.18 -6.02
C THR A 309 3.16 -21.15 -5.46
N LYS A 310 2.70 -22.26 -4.87
CA LYS A 310 1.46 -22.32 -4.07
C LYS A 310 1.75 -21.92 -2.61
N ILE A 311 0.70 -21.58 -1.86
CA ILE A 311 0.84 -21.25 -0.42
C ILE A 311 1.51 -22.40 0.35
N MET A 312 1.12 -23.66 0.09
CA MET A 312 1.70 -24.83 0.77
C MET A 312 3.20 -24.97 0.50
N ASP A 313 3.66 -24.64 -0.70
CA ASP A 313 5.08 -24.67 -1.05
C ASP A 313 5.85 -23.60 -0.25
N ASP A 314 5.27 -22.40 -0.16
CA ASP A 314 5.84 -21.29 0.59
C ASP A 314 5.89 -21.56 2.09
N GLU A 315 4.82 -22.10 2.66
CA GLU A 315 4.78 -22.53 4.07
C GLU A 315 5.83 -23.61 4.37
N SER A 316 6.06 -24.51 3.41
CA SER A 316 7.09 -25.54 3.52
C SER A 316 8.50 -24.92 3.54
N LEU A 317 8.75 -23.90 2.71
CA LEU A 317 10.01 -23.16 2.70
C LEU A 317 10.25 -22.43 4.03
N LEU A 318 9.24 -21.81 4.62
CA LEU A 318 9.34 -21.18 5.94
C LEU A 318 9.68 -22.21 7.03
N LYS A 319 9.05 -23.38 7.01
CA LYS A 319 9.33 -24.48 7.96
C LYS A 319 10.75 -25.07 7.81
N GLN A 320 11.35 -24.96 6.63
CA GLN A 320 12.73 -25.40 6.38
C GLN A 320 13.77 -24.41 6.92
N GLY A 321 13.34 -23.28 7.50
CA GLY A 321 14.24 -22.35 8.19
C GLY A 321 14.71 -21.20 7.29
N ALA A 322 13.87 -20.72 6.38
CA ALA A 322 14.11 -19.44 5.72
C ALA A 322 14.31 -18.33 6.78
N SER A 323 15.24 -17.42 6.56
CA SER A 323 15.57 -16.36 7.51
C SER A 323 15.83 -15.02 6.82
N GLY A 324 15.73 -13.93 7.58
CA GLY A 324 16.04 -12.59 7.11
C GLY A 324 15.13 -12.13 5.96
N SER A 325 15.73 -11.60 4.90
CA SER A 325 15.01 -11.09 3.71
C SER A 325 14.25 -12.16 2.94
N THR A 326 14.79 -13.40 2.90
CA THR A 326 14.12 -14.54 2.27
C THR A 326 12.81 -14.86 2.99
N GLU A 327 12.83 -14.93 4.32
CA GLU A 327 11.64 -15.15 5.14
C GLU A 327 10.59 -14.07 4.91
N LEU A 328 10.97 -12.79 4.94
CA LEU A 328 10.08 -11.66 4.69
C LEU A 328 9.46 -11.71 3.29
N ALA A 329 10.24 -12.03 2.26
CA ALA A 329 9.74 -12.16 0.90
C ALA A 329 8.69 -13.28 0.77
N ILE A 330 8.93 -14.43 1.42
CA ILE A 330 7.99 -15.55 1.44
C ILE A 330 6.72 -15.19 2.22
N GLN A 331 6.85 -14.62 3.41
CA GLN A 331 5.70 -14.16 4.22
C GLN A 331 4.85 -13.16 3.44
N TYR A 332 5.49 -12.19 2.78
CA TYR A 332 4.80 -11.20 1.97
C TYR A 332 3.97 -11.83 0.85
N ARG A 333 4.57 -12.71 0.02
CA ARG A 333 3.84 -13.32 -1.08
C ARG A 333 2.73 -14.28 -0.64
N ILE A 334 2.87 -14.92 0.53
CA ILE A 334 1.77 -15.69 1.15
C ILE A 334 0.60 -14.75 1.47
N GLN A 335 0.84 -13.61 2.11
CA GLN A 335 -0.24 -12.67 2.44
C GLN A 335 -0.96 -12.18 1.17
N LYS A 336 -0.23 -11.84 0.11
CA LYS A 336 -0.85 -11.45 -1.18
C LYS A 336 -1.75 -12.54 -1.77
N LYS A 337 -1.32 -13.79 -1.73
CA LYS A 337 -2.16 -14.92 -2.17
C LYS A 337 -3.37 -15.12 -1.27
N CYS A 338 -3.23 -14.95 0.05
CA CYS A 338 -4.35 -15.03 0.99
C CYS A 338 -5.40 -13.96 0.69
N VAL A 339 -5.00 -12.71 0.42
CA VAL A 339 -5.93 -11.64 0.01
C VAL A 339 -6.74 -12.05 -1.22
N ILE A 340 -6.08 -12.56 -2.26
CA ILE A 340 -6.77 -12.99 -3.50
C ILE A 340 -7.78 -14.11 -3.20
N ILE A 341 -7.38 -15.11 -2.42
CA ILE A 341 -8.25 -16.23 -2.05
C ILE A 341 -9.46 -15.77 -1.25
N ASP A 342 -9.29 -14.83 -0.34
CA ASP A 342 -10.38 -14.31 0.48
C ASP A 342 -11.37 -13.47 -0.33
N VAL A 343 -10.88 -12.68 -1.30
CA VAL A 343 -11.72 -12.02 -2.31
C VAL A 343 -12.54 -13.05 -3.10
N MET A 344 -11.89 -14.10 -3.61
CA MET A 344 -12.57 -15.18 -4.35
C MET A 344 -13.66 -15.86 -3.52
N LYS A 345 -13.38 -16.16 -2.25
CA LYS A 345 -14.37 -16.78 -1.33
C LYS A 345 -15.57 -15.86 -1.10
N ASN A 346 -15.34 -14.56 -0.91
CA ASN A 346 -16.40 -13.59 -0.72
C ASN A 346 -17.29 -13.49 -1.96
N LEU A 347 -16.69 -13.29 -3.13
CA LEU A 347 -17.40 -13.20 -4.39
C LEU A 347 -18.18 -14.49 -4.73
N SER A 348 -17.60 -15.67 -4.45
CA SER A 348 -18.25 -16.95 -4.65
C SER A 348 -19.50 -17.13 -3.79
N ARG A 349 -19.48 -16.63 -2.53
CA ARG A 349 -20.68 -16.61 -1.67
C ARG A 349 -21.77 -15.72 -2.26
N ARG A 350 -21.39 -14.52 -2.78
CA ARG A 350 -22.34 -13.58 -3.40
C ARG A 350 -22.98 -14.20 -4.65
N VAL A 351 -22.20 -14.87 -5.51
CA VAL A 351 -22.73 -15.61 -6.68
C VAL A 351 -23.75 -16.65 -6.25
N LYS A 352 -23.43 -17.47 -5.23
CA LYS A 352 -24.37 -18.50 -4.74
C LYS A 352 -25.66 -17.90 -4.21
N LEU A 353 -25.59 -16.81 -3.44
CA LEU A 353 -26.77 -16.12 -2.92
C LEU A 353 -27.66 -15.55 -4.03
N LEU A 354 -27.07 -14.92 -5.05
CA LEU A 354 -27.83 -14.39 -6.18
C LEU A 354 -28.47 -15.47 -7.02
N SER A 355 -27.74 -16.57 -7.31
CA SER A 355 -28.26 -17.69 -8.08
C SER A 355 -29.43 -18.40 -7.37
N SER A 356 -29.39 -18.50 -6.04
CA SER A 356 -30.51 -19.10 -5.28
C SER A 356 -31.80 -18.24 -5.30
N LYS A 357 -31.66 -16.92 -5.41
CA LYS A 357 -32.80 -16.00 -5.54
C LYS A 357 -33.43 -16.07 -6.92
N GLU A 358 -32.63 -16.23 -7.98
CA GLU A 358 -33.09 -16.36 -9.36
C GLU A 358 -33.96 -17.62 -9.54
N THR A 359 -33.57 -18.72 -8.88
CA THR A 359 -34.33 -19.99 -8.92
C THR A 359 -35.58 -19.99 -8.03
N ALA A 360 -35.68 -19.06 -7.05
CA ALA A 360 -36.79 -18.99 -6.12
C ALA A 360 -37.94 -18.05 -6.58
N THR A 361 -37.76 -17.29 -7.66
CA THR A 361 -38.83 -16.53 -8.32
C THR A 361 -39.54 -17.47 -9.30
N PRO A 362 -40.76 -18.01 -8.96
CA PRO A 362 -41.55 -18.75 -9.95
C PRO A 362 -41.97 -17.76 -11.03
N GLU A 363 -41.88 -18.19 -12.28
CA GLU A 363 -42.56 -17.52 -13.39
C GLU A 363 -44.02 -17.32 -13.01
N GLY A 364 -44.41 -16.07 -12.76
CA GLY A 364 -45.76 -15.67 -12.50
C GLY A 364 -46.39 -15.07 -13.75
#